data_60c9abbe42b2ca4e8f5e7fa9bdd1eb25
#
_entry.id   60c9abbe42b2ca4e8f5e7fa9bdd1eb25
#
_cell.length_a   1.000
_cell.length_b   1.000
_cell.length_c   1.000
_cell.angle_alpha   90.00
_cell.angle_beta   90.00
_cell.angle_gamma   90.00
#
_symmetry.space_group_name_H-M   'P 1'
#
loop_
_entity.id
_entity.type
_entity.pdbx_description
1 polymer ?
#
loop_
_entity_poly.entity_id
_entity_poly.type
_entity_poly.pdbx_seq_one_letter_code
_entity_poly.pdbx_strand_id
1 'polypeptide(L)'
;ILFNDQTSSLSMGEIWNFLDAQLGIEHQVLRNGDADLYALNQLDVVLIPEGFQSENNANLKQWISNGGTCIVMGSGASNFMEADFGMKIEEGTAPIVSRGLGNYGNLERSSISETIIGAIYQCNVDTSHPLAFGYKDAYFTLRLAADVYPFQGDIIQKIQEKNGWITGFAGYKVKHKQQGAVTVGSYAIGDGNIVYFFDNPLFRGFWENGKLQVANAIYFLR
;
A
#
# COMPACT_ATOMS: atom_id res chain seq x y z
N ILE A 1 8.24 7.11 11.42
CA ILE A 1 7.71 5.79 11.03
C ILE A 1 6.88 5.27 12.19
N LEU A 2 5.62 4.88 11.94
CA LEU A 2 4.74 4.30 12.96
C LEU A 2 4.82 2.77 12.91
N PHE A 3 5.02 2.13 14.07
CA PHE A 3 5.19 0.68 14.13
C PHE A 3 4.50 0.04 15.34
N ASN A 4 4.35 -1.27 15.32
CA ASN A 4 3.96 -2.12 16.45
C ASN A 4 4.57 -3.53 16.35
N ASP A 5 4.19 -4.43 17.24
CA ASP A 5 4.79 -5.76 17.33
C ASP A 5 4.48 -6.66 16.11
N GLN A 6 3.46 -6.33 15.31
CA GLN A 6 3.08 -7.04 14.09
C GLN A 6 3.77 -6.48 12.84
N THR A 7 4.38 -5.31 12.95
CA THR A 7 5.05 -4.65 11.83
C THR A 7 6.15 -5.52 11.25
N SER A 8 6.18 -5.66 9.93
CA SER A 8 7.24 -6.38 9.21
C SER A 8 8.59 -5.68 9.44
N SER A 9 9.53 -6.37 10.05
CA SER A 9 10.90 -5.86 10.25
C SER A 9 11.62 -5.58 8.93
N LEU A 10 11.29 -6.30 7.86
CA LEU A 10 11.83 -6.05 6.53
C LEU A 10 11.32 -4.72 5.98
N SER A 11 10.00 -4.51 5.98
CA SER A 11 9.40 -3.28 5.49
C SER A 11 9.85 -2.07 6.31
N MET A 12 9.95 -2.22 7.64
CA MET A 12 10.50 -1.20 8.53
C MET A 12 11.95 -0.83 8.15
N GLY A 13 12.80 -1.84 7.92
CA GLY A 13 14.19 -1.66 7.52
C GLY A 13 14.34 -1.02 6.14
N GLU A 14 13.46 -1.33 5.19
CA GLU A 14 13.42 -0.73 3.86
C GLU A 14 13.12 0.76 3.93
N ILE A 15 12.10 1.15 4.71
CA ILE A 15 11.74 2.56 4.94
C ILE A 15 12.89 3.30 5.63
N TRP A 16 13.43 2.71 6.71
CA TRP A 16 14.56 3.29 7.43
C TRP A 16 15.76 3.53 6.51
N ASN A 17 16.17 2.50 5.78
CA ASN A 17 17.29 2.62 4.83
C ASN A 17 17.03 3.70 3.77
N PHE A 18 15.80 3.79 3.28
CA PHE A 18 15.43 4.80 2.29
C PHE A 18 15.54 6.22 2.86
N LEU A 19 14.99 6.46 4.04
CA LEU A 19 15.01 7.79 4.67
C LEU A 19 16.42 8.18 5.11
N ASP A 20 17.10 7.31 5.85
CA ASP A 20 18.39 7.60 6.48
C ASP A 20 19.53 7.56 5.46
N ALA A 21 19.74 6.39 4.80
CA ALA A 21 20.92 6.18 3.98
C ALA A 21 20.81 6.77 2.56
N GLN A 22 19.60 6.88 1.98
CA GLN A 22 19.43 7.32 0.61
C GLN A 22 18.99 8.79 0.51
N LEU A 23 18.05 9.23 1.35
CA LEU A 23 17.56 10.60 1.34
C LEU A 23 18.25 11.52 2.38
N GLY A 24 18.86 10.95 3.41
CA GLY A 24 19.46 11.73 4.52
C GLY A 24 18.42 12.54 5.31
N ILE A 25 17.19 12.01 5.43
CA ILE A 25 16.09 12.67 6.16
C ILE A 25 16.13 12.25 7.62
N GLU A 26 16.22 13.22 8.52
CA GLU A 26 15.98 12.99 9.95
C GLU A 26 14.54 12.49 10.15
N HIS A 27 14.39 11.37 10.84
CA HIS A 27 13.09 10.76 11.08
C HIS A 27 12.98 10.18 12.49
N GLN A 28 11.77 10.05 12.96
CA GLN A 28 11.46 9.43 14.24
C GLN A 28 10.76 8.07 14.02
N VAL A 29 10.97 7.19 14.98
CA VAL A 29 10.28 5.91 15.05
C VAL A 29 9.35 5.95 16.26
N LEU A 30 8.04 5.87 16.02
CA LEU A 30 7.02 6.00 17.04
C LEU A 30 6.25 4.68 17.17
N ARG A 31 6.13 4.16 18.39
CA ARG A 31 5.29 3.00 18.66
C ARG A 31 3.82 3.40 18.64
N ASN A 32 2.96 2.58 18.06
CA ASN A 32 1.54 2.90 17.91
C ASN A 32 0.84 3.22 19.24
N GLY A 33 1.23 2.57 20.34
CA GLY A 33 0.71 2.87 21.69
C GLY A 33 1.04 4.27 22.21
N ASP A 34 2.08 4.90 21.67
CA ASP A 34 2.55 6.24 22.04
C ASP A 34 2.10 7.32 21.04
N ALA A 35 1.37 6.92 19.98
CA ALA A 35 0.88 7.79 18.92
C ALA A 35 -0.41 8.52 19.33
N ASP A 36 -0.35 9.32 20.36
CA ASP A 36 -1.42 10.26 20.71
C ASP A 36 -1.40 11.49 19.79
N LEU A 37 -2.43 12.32 19.88
CA LEU A 37 -2.52 13.54 19.05
C LEU A 37 -1.39 14.52 19.33
N TYR A 38 -0.86 14.56 20.55
CA TYR A 38 0.26 15.45 20.87
C TYR A 38 1.53 15.03 20.15
N ALA A 39 1.85 13.74 20.16
CA ALA A 39 2.99 13.19 19.44
C ALA A 39 2.83 13.33 17.92
N LEU A 40 1.64 13.00 17.38
CA LEU A 40 1.35 13.11 15.96
C LEU A 40 1.43 14.55 15.45
N ASN A 41 0.96 15.54 16.22
CA ASN A 41 1.02 16.95 15.83
C ASN A 41 2.45 17.55 15.76
N GLN A 42 3.47 16.79 16.15
CA GLN A 42 4.87 17.16 15.93
C GLN A 42 5.41 16.66 14.57
N LEU A 43 4.59 15.94 13.80
CA LEU A 43 4.99 15.27 12.57
C LEU A 43 4.22 15.85 11.38
N ASP A 44 4.89 16.02 10.26
CA ASP A 44 4.26 16.39 8.96
C ASP A 44 3.81 15.15 8.20
N VAL A 45 4.59 14.07 8.28
CA VAL A 45 4.38 12.84 7.52
C VAL A 45 4.51 11.62 8.44
N VAL A 46 3.57 10.70 8.33
CA VAL A 46 3.60 9.38 8.99
C VAL A 46 3.68 8.29 7.93
N LEU A 47 4.69 7.40 8.04
CA LEU A 47 4.81 6.21 7.20
C LEU A 47 4.38 4.98 7.98
N ILE A 48 3.51 4.18 7.37
CA ILE A 48 2.99 2.92 7.93
C ILE A 48 3.52 1.75 7.10
N PRO A 49 4.41 0.93 7.70
CA PRO A 49 4.99 -0.24 7.04
C PRO A 49 3.98 -1.36 6.83
N GLU A 50 4.37 -2.37 6.05
CA GLU A 50 3.65 -3.64 5.96
C GLU A 50 3.56 -4.35 7.32
N GLY A 51 2.49 -5.10 7.50
CA GLY A 51 2.23 -5.88 8.72
C GLY A 51 1.78 -5.05 9.91
N PHE A 52 1.83 -3.72 9.85
CA PHE A 52 1.26 -2.86 10.89
C PHE A 52 -0.23 -3.19 11.10
N GLN A 53 -0.66 -3.24 12.35
CA GLN A 53 -2.05 -3.46 12.72
C GLN A 53 -2.47 -2.44 13.78
N SER A 54 -3.63 -1.84 13.61
CA SER A 54 -4.21 -0.91 14.57
C SER A 54 -5.66 -1.26 14.83
N GLU A 55 -6.06 -1.26 16.08
CA GLU A 55 -7.46 -1.45 16.49
C GLU A 55 -8.23 -0.13 16.49
N ASN A 56 -7.53 1.00 16.51
CA ASN A 56 -8.13 2.32 16.56
C ASN A 56 -7.30 3.37 15.81
N ASN A 57 -7.86 3.89 14.74
CA ASN A 57 -7.24 4.90 13.90
C ASN A 57 -7.77 6.33 14.17
N ALA A 58 -8.52 6.56 15.23
CA ALA A 58 -9.18 7.84 15.47
C ALA A 58 -8.19 9.03 15.59
N ASN A 59 -7.12 8.87 16.38
CA ASN A 59 -6.09 9.90 16.51
C ASN A 59 -5.39 10.17 15.18
N LEU A 60 -5.07 9.10 14.43
CA LEU A 60 -4.42 9.22 13.13
C LEU A 60 -5.35 9.91 12.13
N LYS A 61 -6.64 9.56 12.11
CA LYS A 61 -7.64 10.20 11.26
C LYS A 61 -7.79 11.69 11.59
N GLN A 62 -7.86 12.03 12.87
CA GLN A 62 -7.94 13.41 13.30
C GLN A 62 -6.69 14.20 12.91
N TRP A 63 -5.50 13.63 13.09
CA TRP A 63 -4.24 14.24 12.69
C TRP A 63 -4.17 14.45 11.17
N ILE A 64 -4.57 13.46 10.36
CA ILE A 64 -4.68 13.63 8.89
C ILE A 64 -5.65 14.77 8.57
N SER A 65 -6.85 14.76 9.19
CA SER A 65 -7.85 15.81 8.94
C SER A 65 -7.35 17.22 9.25
N ASN A 66 -6.36 17.36 10.13
CA ASN A 66 -5.72 18.64 10.48
C ASN A 66 -4.51 18.99 9.56
N GLY A 67 -4.31 18.28 8.47
CA GLY A 67 -3.26 18.58 7.48
C GLY A 67 -2.10 17.59 7.42
N GLY A 68 -2.11 16.52 8.23
CA GLY A 68 -1.07 15.49 8.19
C GLY A 68 -1.12 14.63 6.93
N THR A 69 0.03 14.14 6.48
CA THR A 69 0.14 13.19 5.36
C THR A 69 0.49 11.80 5.86
N CYS A 70 -0.40 10.84 5.67
CA CYS A 70 -0.19 9.44 6.02
C CYS A 70 0.16 8.62 4.77
N ILE A 71 1.28 7.92 4.79
CA ILE A 71 1.73 7.05 3.69
C ILE A 71 1.68 5.61 4.15
N VAL A 72 0.89 4.79 3.48
CA VAL A 72 0.62 3.39 3.85
C VAL A 72 1.20 2.45 2.80
N MET A 73 1.93 1.42 3.23
CA MET A 73 2.60 0.49 2.32
C MET A 73 2.05 -0.93 2.45
N GLY A 74 1.82 -1.56 1.30
CA GLY A 74 1.45 -2.96 1.16
C GLY A 74 0.29 -3.38 2.07
N SER A 75 0.48 -4.42 2.85
CA SER A 75 -0.54 -4.99 3.74
C SER A 75 -0.96 -4.05 4.88
N GLY A 76 -0.23 -2.97 5.15
CA GLY A 76 -0.65 -1.92 6.07
C GLY A 76 -2.00 -1.29 5.70
N ALA A 77 -2.36 -1.33 4.41
CA ALA A 77 -3.64 -0.83 3.90
C ALA A 77 -4.87 -1.55 4.51
N SER A 78 -4.71 -2.79 4.98
CA SER A 78 -5.80 -3.55 5.60
C SER A 78 -6.37 -2.91 6.88
N ASN A 79 -5.62 -1.98 7.52
CA ASN A 79 -6.10 -1.25 8.70
C ASN A 79 -7.08 -0.12 8.38
N PHE A 80 -7.21 0.23 7.11
CA PHE A 80 -7.96 1.40 6.66
C PHE A 80 -9.11 1.01 5.73
N MET A 81 -9.68 -0.18 5.91
CA MET A 81 -10.78 -0.73 5.09
C MET A 81 -12.14 -0.11 5.45
N GLU A 82 -12.18 1.23 5.51
CA GLU A 82 -13.37 2.02 5.82
C GLU A 82 -13.57 3.11 4.76
N ALA A 83 -14.84 3.51 4.56
CA ALA A 83 -15.18 4.58 3.59
C ALA A 83 -14.48 5.91 3.93
N ASP A 84 -14.30 6.19 5.21
CA ASP A 84 -13.65 7.39 5.71
C ASP A 84 -12.16 7.50 5.35
N PHE A 85 -11.58 6.39 4.90
CA PHE A 85 -10.21 6.30 4.43
C PHE A 85 -10.12 6.03 2.91
N GLY A 86 -11.19 6.26 2.17
CA GLY A 86 -11.20 6.11 0.72
C GLY A 86 -11.36 4.68 0.23
N MET A 87 -11.75 3.74 1.09
CA MET A 87 -12.06 2.37 0.67
C MET A 87 -13.56 2.22 0.41
N LYS A 88 -13.89 1.54 -0.68
CA LYS A 88 -15.28 1.21 -0.99
C LYS A 88 -15.71 0.01 -0.15
N ILE A 89 -16.70 0.22 0.70
CA ILE A 89 -17.32 -0.89 1.43
C ILE A 89 -18.30 -1.58 0.48
N GLU A 90 -17.94 -2.78 0.02
CA GLU A 90 -18.91 -3.65 -0.64
C GLU A 90 -19.72 -4.39 0.42
N GLU A 91 -20.99 -4.02 0.57
CA GLU A 91 -21.93 -4.78 1.41
C GLU A 91 -22.02 -6.20 0.86
N GLY A 92 -21.52 -7.18 1.61
CA GLY A 92 -21.70 -8.60 1.32
C GLY A 92 -20.46 -9.39 0.89
N THR A 93 -19.30 -8.78 0.71
CA THR A 93 -18.03 -9.52 0.53
C THR A 93 -17.33 -9.76 1.86
N ALA A 94 -17.98 -10.52 2.76
CA ALA A 94 -17.20 -11.28 3.73
C ALA A 94 -16.23 -12.19 2.94
N PRO A 95 -14.96 -12.31 3.32
CA PRO A 95 -14.08 -13.27 2.69
C PRO A 95 -14.76 -14.64 2.85
N ILE A 96 -15.30 -15.16 1.76
CA ILE A 96 -15.86 -16.49 1.74
C ILE A 96 -14.68 -17.45 1.87
N VAL A 97 -14.24 -17.68 3.09
CA VAL A 97 -13.50 -18.88 3.43
C VAL A 97 -14.53 -20.01 3.52
N SER A 98 -15.34 -20.18 2.50
CA SER A 98 -15.98 -21.44 2.28
C SER A 98 -14.92 -22.39 1.70
N ARG A 99 -14.08 -22.92 2.57
CA ARG A 99 -13.47 -24.21 2.30
C ARG A 99 -14.61 -25.21 2.28
N GLY A 100 -15.34 -25.26 1.16
CA GLY A 100 -16.20 -26.39 0.88
C GLY A 100 -15.37 -27.67 1.05
N LEU A 101 -16.02 -28.79 1.33
CA LEU A 101 -15.38 -30.13 1.37
C LEU A 101 -14.71 -30.39 0.00
N GLY A 102 -13.53 -29.77 -0.22
CA GLY A 102 -12.71 -29.96 -1.41
C GLY A 102 -12.03 -31.33 -1.31
N ASN A 103 -11.86 -32.00 -2.44
CA ASN A 103 -11.05 -33.20 -2.50
C ASN A 103 -9.63 -32.87 -2.00
N TYR A 104 -9.17 -33.55 -0.96
CA TYR A 104 -7.86 -33.34 -0.33
C TYR A 104 -6.71 -33.31 -1.36
N GLY A 105 -6.75 -34.17 -2.38
CA GLY A 105 -5.77 -34.21 -3.45
C GLY A 105 -5.69 -32.96 -4.33
N ASN A 106 -6.66 -32.04 -4.23
CA ASN A 106 -6.68 -30.79 -4.99
C ASN A 106 -6.35 -29.54 -4.14
N LEU A 107 -6.17 -29.69 -2.83
CA LEU A 107 -5.95 -28.56 -1.92
C LEU A 107 -4.68 -27.77 -2.27
N GLU A 108 -3.56 -28.47 -2.46
CA GLU A 108 -2.30 -27.85 -2.83
C GLU A 108 -2.38 -27.13 -4.19
N ARG A 109 -2.97 -27.79 -5.18
CA ARG A 109 -3.16 -27.22 -6.53
C ARG A 109 -4.08 -25.99 -6.49
N SER A 110 -5.13 -26.01 -5.66
CA SER A 110 -6.02 -24.87 -5.48
C SER A 110 -5.29 -23.72 -4.81
N SER A 111 -4.52 -23.98 -3.75
CA SER A 111 -3.72 -22.98 -3.06
C SER A 111 -2.73 -22.29 -3.99
N ILE A 112 -1.95 -23.06 -4.74
CA ILE A 112 -0.99 -22.52 -5.73
C ILE A 112 -1.70 -21.64 -6.78
N SER A 113 -2.90 -22.06 -7.23
CA SER A 113 -3.66 -21.31 -8.24
C SER A 113 -4.19 -19.96 -7.75
N GLU A 114 -4.25 -19.74 -6.45
CA GLU A 114 -4.77 -18.54 -5.77
C GLU A 114 -3.66 -17.64 -5.19
N THR A 115 -2.38 -17.96 -5.46
CA THR A 115 -1.25 -17.27 -4.85
C THR A 115 -0.47 -16.46 -5.88
N ILE A 116 0.06 -15.30 -5.46
CA ILE A 116 1.11 -14.54 -6.13
C ILE A 116 2.29 -14.49 -5.17
N ILE A 117 3.44 -15.02 -5.59
CA ILE A 117 4.67 -15.06 -4.78
C ILE A 117 5.79 -14.19 -5.35
N GLY A 118 5.50 -13.46 -6.41
CA GLY A 118 6.38 -12.52 -7.09
C GLY A 118 6.05 -12.45 -8.56
N ALA A 119 5.34 -11.40 -8.97
CA ALA A 119 5.00 -11.13 -10.36
C ALA A 119 5.11 -9.64 -10.65
N ILE A 120 5.65 -9.31 -11.83
CA ILE A 120 5.76 -7.94 -12.30
C ILE A 120 4.59 -7.64 -13.23
N TYR A 121 3.91 -6.53 -12.93
CA TYR A 121 2.82 -6.01 -13.75
C TYR A 121 3.14 -4.62 -14.24
N GLN A 122 2.77 -4.33 -15.47
CA GLN A 122 2.79 -2.98 -16.03
C GLN A 122 1.52 -2.23 -15.61
N CYS A 123 1.72 -0.99 -15.16
CA CYS A 123 0.66 -0.09 -14.75
C CYS A 123 0.59 1.13 -15.66
N ASN A 124 -0.59 1.69 -15.82
CA ASN A 124 -0.79 3.04 -16.33
C ASN A 124 -0.62 4.03 -15.18
N VAL A 125 -0.06 5.20 -15.46
CA VAL A 125 0.22 6.26 -14.49
C VAL A 125 -0.49 7.53 -14.92
N ASP A 126 -1.20 8.16 -13.99
CA ASP A 126 -1.70 9.53 -14.17
C ASP A 126 -0.55 10.52 -13.94
N THR A 127 0.08 10.96 -15.03
CA THR A 127 1.23 11.87 -14.99
C THR A 127 0.85 13.31 -14.63
N SER A 128 -0.42 13.63 -14.51
CA SER A 128 -0.88 14.95 -14.06
C SER A 128 -0.84 15.11 -12.53
N HIS A 129 -0.81 14.01 -11.79
CA HIS A 129 -0.80 14.02 -10.33
C HIS A 129 0.62 14.21 -9.76
N PRO A 130 0.82 15.01 -8.67
CA PRO A 130 2.14 15.26 -8.07
C PRO A 130 2.92 14.00 -7.70
N LEU A 131 2.25 12.93 -7.25
CA LEU A 131 2.89 11.63 -6.96
C LEU A 131 3.57 11.00 -8.18
N ALA A 132 3.15 11.35 -9.38
CA ALA A 132 3.71 10.84 -10.63
C ALA A 132 4.83 11.74 -11.20
N PHE A 133 5.25 12.77 -10.49
CA PHE A 133 6.33 13.65 -10.94
C PHE A 133 7.60 12.86 -11.26
N GLY A 134 8.13 13.07 -12.46
CA GLY A 134 9.32 12.37 -12.97
C GLY A 134 9.04 11.02 -13.63
N TYR A 135 7.79 10.52 -13.58
CA TYR A 135 7.38 9.32 -14.30
C TYR A 135 6.82 9.64 -15.69
N LYS A 136 6.86 8.63 -16.53
CA LYS A 136 6.11 8.58 -17.79
C LYS A 136 4.77 7.87 -17.57
N ASP A 137 4.06 7.61 -18.65
CA ASP A 137 2.76 6.94 -18.67
C ASP A 137 2.75 5.46 -18.23
N ALA A 138 3.92 4.88 -18.01
CA ALA A 138 4.08 3.48 -17.61
C ALA A 138 4.96 3.32 -16.36
N TYR A 139 4.56 2.39 -15.52
CA TYR A 139 5.27 1.96 -14.33
C TYR A 139 5.22 0.44 -14.24
N PHE A 140 6.19 -0.16 -13.55
CA PHE A 140 6.21 -1.59 -13.27
C PHE A 140 6.13 -1.81 -11.77
N THR A 141 5.07 -2.51 -11.32
CA THR A 141 4.92 -2.89 -9.92
C THR A 141 5.31 -4.33 -9.68
N LEU A 142 5.84 -4.62 -8.48
CA LEU A 142 6.11 -5.98 -8.01
C LEU A 142 4.98 -6.41 -7.06
N ARG A 143 4.15 -7.33 -7.53
CA ARG A 143 3.09 -7.94 -6.72
C ARG A 143 3.63 -9.13 -5.94
N LEU A 144 3.48 -9.10 -4.62
CA LEU A 144 3.85 -10.18 -3.70
C LEU A 144 2.64 -10.86 -3.05
N ALA A 145 1.45 -10.28 -3.25
CA ALA A 145 0.18 -10.77 -2.73
C ALA A 145 -0.91 -10.70 -3.81
N ALA A 146 -1.96 -11.48 -3.64
CA ALA A 146 -3.09 -11.53 -4.56
C ALA A 146 -4.21 -10.51 -4.21
N ASP A 147 -4.05 -9.79 -3.11
CA ASP A 147 -5.05 -8.86 -2.59
C ASP A 147 -5.28 -7.69 -3.56
N VAL A 148 -6.54 -7.34 -3.74
CA VAL A 148 -6.98 -6.17 -4.51
C VAL A 148 -7.86 -5.34 -3.58
N TYR A 149 -7.52 -4.08 -3.42
CA TYR A 149 -8.23 -3.17 -2.54
C TYR A 149 -9.28 -2.36 -3.32
N PRO A 150 -10.53 -2.31 -2.84
CA PRO A 150 -11.61 -1.55 -3.47
C PRO A 150 -11.47 -0.06 -3.14
N PHE A 151 -10.61 0.64 -3.86
CA PHE A 151 -10.28 2.03 -3.63
C PHE A 151 -11.17 2.98 -4.44
N GLN A 152 -11.57 4.11 -3.85
CA GLN A 152 -12.48 5.11 -4.45
C GLN A 152 -11.93 6.56 -4.41
N GLY A 153 -10.67 6.74 -4.00
CA GLY A 153 -9.99 8.06 -4.05
C GLY A 153 -9.39 8.36 -5.42
N ASP A 154 -8.45 9.30 -5.46
CA ASP A 154 -7.70 9.63 -6.66
C ASP A 154 -6.74 8.49 -7.02
N ILE A 155 -6.93 7.93 -8.21
CA ILE A 155 -6.15 6.79 -8.70
C ILE A 155 -4.96 7.32 -9.49
N ILE A 156 -3.78 7.23 -8.91
CA ILE A 156 -2.53 7.65 -9.55
C ILE A 156 -1.97 6.55 -10.44
N GLN A 157 -2.18 5.29 -10.04
CA GLN A 157 -1.59 4.16 -10.72
C GLN A 157 -2.49 2.93 -10.62
N LYS A 158 -2.71 2.27 -11.75
CA LYS A 158 -3.44 1.00 -11.82
C LYS A 158 -2.80 0.05 -12.81
N ILE A 159 -2.90 -1.25 -12.52
CA ILE A 159 -2.46 -2.31 -13.45
C ILE A 159 -3.26 -2.21 -14.75
N GLN A 160 -2.57 -2.38 -15.88
CA GLN A 160 -3.23 -2.38 -17.19
C GLN A 160 -4.32 -3.46 -17.27
N GLU A 161 -5.46 -3.10 -17.84
CA GLU A 161 -6.62 -4.01 -18.00
C GLU A 161 -6.34 -5.14 -18.99
N LYS A 162 -5.42 -4.90 -19.93
CA LYS A 162 -5.01 -5.92 -20.91
C LYS A 162 -3.49 -6.03 -20.89
N ASN A 163 -3.00 -7.29 -20.90
CA ASN A 163 -1.56 -7.58 -20.99
C ASN A 163 -0.68 -6.97 -19.87
N GLY A 164 -1.27 -6.60 -18.73
CA GLY A 164 -0.50 -6.00 -17.63
C GLY A 164 0.53 -6.94 -17.01
N TRP A 165 0.32 -8.26 -17.02
CA TRP A 165 1.31 -9.21 -16.51
C TRP A 165 2.53 -9.31 -17.44
N ILE A 166 3.71 -9.11 -16.90
CA ILE A 166 4.97 -9.12 -17.66
C ILE A 166 5.76 -10.41 -17.40
N THR A 167 6.01 -10.73 -16.12
CA THR A 167 6.82 -11.89 -15.74
C THR A 167 6.56 -12.28 -14.28
N GLY A 168 7.16 -13.40 -13.87
CA GLY A 168 7.03 -13.92 -12.51
C GLY A 168 5.86 -14.87 -12.34
N PHE A 169 5.60 -15.29 -11.10
CA PHE A 169 4.55 -16.26 -10.80
C PHE A 169 3.28 -15.59 -10.27
N ALA A 170 2.20 -15.79 -11.00
CA ALA A 170 0.84 -15.48 -10.55
C ALA A 170 -0.06 -16.67 -10.88
N GLY A 171 -0.71 -17.25 -9.89
CA GLY A 171 -1.64 -18.36 -10.05
C GLY A 171 -2.78 -18.00 -11.00
N TYR A 172 -3.22 -18.95 -11.78
CA TYR A 172 -4.15 -18.66 -12.91
C TYR A 172 -5.49 -18.05 -12.45
N LYS A 173 -5.97 -18.37 -11.25
CA LYS A 173 -7.22 -17.82 -10.70
C LYS A 173 -7.09 -16.34 -10.28
N VAL A 174 -5.89 -15.91 -9.88
CA VAL A 174 -5.66 -14.55 -9.39
C VAL A 174 -4.99 -13.65 -10.40
N LYS A 175 -4.29 -14.21 -11.38
CA LYS A 175 -3.57 -13.44 -12.41
C LYS A 175 -4.48 -12.43 -13.13
N HIS A 176 -5.68 -12.84 -13.51
CA HIS A 176 -6.64 -11.97 -14.20
C HIS A 176 -7.38 -11.02 -13.25
N LYS A 177 -7.50 -11.36 -11.96
CA LYS A 177 -8.11 -10.48 -10.96
C LYS A 177 -7.28 -9.24 -10.69
N GLN A 178 -6.00 -9.24 -11.07
CA GLN A 178 -5.12 -8.08 -10.93
C GLN A 178 -5.37 -7.00 -11.99
N GLN A 179 -6.09 -7.31 -13.05
CA GLN A 179 -6.38 -6.36 -14.14
C GLN A 179 -7.19 -5.18 -13.60
N GLY A 180 -6.71 -3.96 -13.84
CA GLY A 180 -7.34 -2.74 -13.35
C GLY A 180 -7.18 -2.49 -11.84
N ALA A 181 -6.48 -3.37 -11.08
CA ALA A 181 -6.24 -3.15 -9.67
C ALA A 181 -5.43 -1.86 -9.45
N VAL A 182 -5.88 -1.06 -8.49
CA VAL A 182 -5.16 0.15 -8.06
C VAL A 182 -3.89 -0.28 -7.33
N THR A 183 -2.77 0.33 -7.68
CA THR A 183 -1.47 0.09 -7.03
C THR A 183 -0.96 1.29 -6.27
N VAL A 184 -1.37 2.51 -6.69
CA VAL A 184 -1.15 3.74 -5.93
C VAL A 184 -2.38 4.62 -6.02
N GLY A 185 -2.81 5.11 -4.88
CA GLY A 185 -3.94 6.03 -4.76
C GLY A 185 -3.76 7.02 -3.63
N SER A 186 -4.47 8.15 -3.68
CA SER A 186 -4.55 9.12 -2.59
C SER A 186 -6.00 9.46 -2.27
N TYR A 187 -6.26 9.79 -1.01
CA TYR A 187 -7.57 10.19 -0.55
C TYR A 187 -7.44 11.35 0.43
N ALA A 188 -8.17 12.44 0.16
CA ALA A 188 -8.19 13.61 1.02
C ALA A 188 -9.07 13.36 2.26
N ILE A 189 -8.57 13.72 3.43
CA ILE A 189 -9.29 13.66 4.70
C ILE A 189 -9.14 15.02 5.38
N GLY A 190 -10.15 15.86 5.33
CA GLY A 190 -10.06 17.24 5.80
C GLY A 190 -9.01 18.02 5.01
N ASP A 191 -8.03 18.61 5.69
CA ASP A 191 -6.94 19.38 5.08
C ASP A 191 -5.69 18.53 4.74
N GLY A 192 -5.70 17.24 5.08
CA GLY A 192 -4.58 16.32 4.82
C GLY A 192 -4.93 15.17 3.89
N ASN A 193 -3.98 14.24 3.75
CA ASN A 193 -4.07 13.16 2.78
C ASN A 193 -3.63 11.82 3.36
N ILE A 194 -4.25 10.74 2.90
CA ILE A 194 -3.72 9.39 3.02
C ILE A 194 -3.33 8.86 1.65
N VAL A 195 -2.11 8.36 1.53
CA VAL A 195 -1.53 7.80 0.29
C VAL A 195 -1.34 6.31 0.47
N TYR A 196 -1.83 5.54 -0.45
CA TYR A 196 -1.68 4.09 -0.46
C TYR A 196 -0.72 3.65 -1.57
N PHE A 197 0.31 2.95 -1.17
CA PHE A 197 1.07 2.06 -2.03
C PHE A 197 0.58 0.64 -1.73
N PHE A 198 -0.32 0.10 -2.52
CA PHE A 198 -0.89 -1.24 -2.30
C PHE A 198 0.10 -2.38 -2.55
N ASP A 199 1.23 -2.07 -3.16
CA ASP A 199 2.41 -2.91 -3.23
C ASP A 199 3.55 -2.28 -2.43
N ASN A 200 4.64 -3.00 -2.21
CA ASN A 200 5.82 -2.44 -1.53
C ASN A 200 6.72 -1.69 -2.53
N PRO A 201 6.73 -0.34 -2.53
CA PRO A 201 7.52 0.45 -3.48
C PRO A 201 9.01 0.46 -3.16
N LEU A 202 9.42 0.02 -1.97
CA LEU A 202 10.81 0.00 -1.49
C LEU A 202 11.39 -1.41 -1.38
N PHE A 203 10.73 -2.40 -1.96
CA PHE A 203 11.03 -3.81 -1.78
C PHE A 203 12.53 -4.11 -1.75
N ARG A 204 12.98 -4.61 -0.60
CA ARG A 204 14.37 -4.99 -0.29
C ARG A 204 15.42 -3.92 -0.61
N GLY A 205 15.03 -2.64 -0.65
CA GLY A 205 15.92 -1.52 -0.95
C GLY A 205 16.45 -1.45 -2.39
N PHE A 206 16.15 -2.44 -3.25
CA PHE A 206 16.62 -2.46 -4.65
C PHE A 206 15.54 -2.15 -5.70
N TRP A 207 14.27 -2.05 -5.31
CA TRP A 207 13.19 -1.70 -6.25
C TRP A 207 13.23 -0.21 -6.57
N GLU A 208 14.16 0.16 -7.45
CA GLU A 208 14.44 1.57 -7.79
C GLU A 208 13.21 2.30 -8.35
N ASN A 209 12.35 1.56 -9.04
CA ASN A 209 11.18 2.12 -9.72
C ASN A 209 10.16 2.76 -8.76
N GLY A 210 10.11 2.38 -7.48
CA GLY A 210 9.18 2.91 -6.49
C GLY A 210 9.71 4.08 -5.67
N LYS A 211 11.02 4.21 -5.54
CA LYS A 211 11.68 5.16 -4.63
C LYS A 211 11.29 6.63 -4.89
N LEU A 212 11.29 7.04 -6.15
CA LEU A 212 10.92 8.40 -6.52
C LEU A 212 9.47 8.71 -6.14
N GLN A 213 8.55 7.75 -6.28
CA GLN A 213 7.15 7.94 -5.95
C GLN A 213 6.92 8.10 -4.45
N VAL A 214 7.67 7.36 -3.61
CA VAL A 214 7.68 7.55 -2.16
C VAL A 214 8.26 8.92 -1.79
N ALA A 215 9.34 9.35 -2.43
CA ALA A 215 9.89 10.69 -2.23
C ALA A 215 8.86 11.78 -2.62
N ASN A 216 8.16 11.62 -3.75
CA ASN A 216 7.10 12.53 -4.15
C ASN A 216 5.98 12.61 -3.09
N ALA A 217 5.59 11.49 -2.50
CA ALA A 217 4.58 11.45 -1.45
C ALA A 217 5.03 12.24 -0.20
N ILE A 218 6.30 12.15 0.15
CA ILE A 218 6.86 12.85 1.31
C ILE A 218 6.95 14.37 1.06
N TYR A 219 7.32 14.80 -0.16
CA TYR A 219 7.64 16.20 -0.43
C TYR A 219 6.50 17.01 -1.05
N PHE A 220 5.59 16.41 -1.80
CA PHE A 220 4.61 17.14 -2.61
C PHE A 220 3.17 17.07 -2.10
N LEU A 221 2.87 16.24 -1.10
CA LEU A 221 1.53 16.12 -0.53
C LEU A 221 1.44 16.62 0.93
N ARG A 222 2.22 17.63 1.24
CA ARG A 222 2.14 18.33 2.53
C ARG A 222 1.05 19.38 2.50
#